data_266ff040b91d66e048acb942f4df81dc
#
_entry.id   266ff040b91d66e048acb942f4df81dc
#
_cell.length_a   1.000
_cell.length_b   1.000
_cell.length_c   1.000
_cell.angle_alpha   90.00
_cell.angle_beta   90.00
_cell.angle_gamma   90.00
#
_symmetry.space_group_name_H-M   'P 1'
#
loop_
_entity.id
_entity.type
_entity.pdbx_description
1 polymer ?
#
loop_
_entity_poly.entity_id
_entity_poly.type
_entity_poly.pdbx_seq_one_letter_code
_entity_poly.pdbx_strand_id
1 'polypeptide(L)'
;MNCPDVNTAAVTINWVTDIIVPLVSALIGGLLALLGVYITLKRDKIERQLEKEENARPFFTPLDLWDSSVATSNNHIFCFSLTDCFDKSSPVLNANMVNSEKVEFIIDKITICGKDYLPFRPEMISKGLHFMIKLYYEDDPYKNDVFMHITDINHCHRIYKVTCDGYFMTNFVEIQKEV
;
A
#
# COMPACT_ATOMS: atom_id res chain seq x y z
N MET A 1 32.97 -32.55 -80.21
CA MET A 1 31.94 -31.99 -79.35
C MET A 1 31.93 -32.85 -78.04
N ASN A 2 32.62 -32.41 -77.00
CA ASN A 2 32.66 -33.12 -75.70
C ASN A 2 31.54 -32.57 -74.85
N CYS A 3 30.60 -33.42 -74.46
CA CYS A 3 29.61 -33.09 -73.47
C CYS A 3 30.32 -33.15 -72.08
N PRO A 4 30.14 -32.12 -71.24
CA PRO A 4 30.63 -32.21 -69.89
C PRO A 4 29.74 -33.16 -69.08
N ASP A 5 30.39 -34.17 -68.44
CA ASP A 5 29.76 -35.05 -67.46
C ASP A 5 29.22 -34.21 -66.30
N VAL A 6 27.91 -34.14 -66.20
CA VAL A 6 27.24 -33.61 -65.02
C VAL A 6 27.31 -34.64 -63.88
N ASN A 7 28.33 -34.45 -63.03
CA ASN A 7 28.50 -35.26 -61.86
C ASN A 7 27.40 -34.89 -60.84
N THR A 8 26.27 -35.59 -60.92
CA THR A 8 25.19 -35.51 -59.95
C THR A 8 25.65 -36.17 -58.63
N ALA A 9 26.34 -35.42 -57.78
CA ALA A 9 26.63 -35.87 -56.45
C ALA A 9 25.28 -36.10 -55.72
N ALA A 10 24.96 -37.37 -55.50
CA ALA A 10 23.79 -37.74 -54.72
C ALA A 10 23.96 -37.20 -53.29
N VAL A 11 23.21 -36.15 -52.98
CA VAL A 11 23.14 -35.58 -51.61
C VAL A 11 22.48 -36.60 -50.72
N THR A 12 23.27 -37.37 -49.98
CA THR A 12 22.77 -38.30 -48.95
C THR A 12 22.30 -37.46 -47.74
N ILE A 13 20.99 -37.27 -47.65
CA ILE A 13 20.39 -36.61 -46.49
C ILE A 13 20.58 -37.47 -45.28
N ASN A 14 21.38 -36.96 -44.31
CA ASN A 14 21.48 -37.61 -43.00
C ASN A 14 20.34 -37.14 -42.10
N TRP A 15 19.25 -37.91 -42.03
CA TRP A 15 18.05 -37.59 -41.29
C TRP A 15 18.30 -37.17 -39.84
N VAL A 16 19.32 -37.68 -39.20
CA VAL A 16 19.68 -37.37 -37.80
C VAL A 16 20.24 -35.97 -37.70
N THR A 17 21.22 -35.63 -38.52
CA THR A 17 21.91 -34.29 -38.44
C THR A 17 21.13 -33.18 -39.11
N ASP A 18 20.42 -33.50 -40.22
CA ASP A 18 19.82 -32.47 -41.05
C ASP A 18 18.37 -32.15 -40.63
N ILE A 19 17.67 -33.05 -39.92
CA ILE A 19 16.29 -32.86 -39.54
C ILE A 19 16.12 -32.95 -38.01
N ILE A 20 16.59 -34.01 -37.36
CA ILE A 20 16.31 -34.26 -35.93
C ILE A 20 17.05 -33.22 -35.07
N VAL A 21 18.31 -32.98 -35.32
CA VAL A 21 19.11 -32.03 -34.51
C VAL A 21 18.55 -30.61 -34.57
N PRO A 22 18.23 -30.00 -35.73
CA PRO A 22 17.61 -28.69 -35.82
C PRO A 22 16.23 -28.63 -35.11
N LEU A 23 15.43 -29.69 -35.26
CA LEU A 23 14.09 -29.73 -34.65
C LEU A 23 14.16 -29.79 -33.11
N VAL A 24 15.06 -30.59 -32.56
CA VAL A 24 15.30 -30.67 -31.12
C VAL A 24 15.85 -29.35 -30.59
N SER A 25 16.78 -28.74 -31.31
CA SER A 25 17.35 -27.44 -30.94
C SER A 25 16.29 -26.29 -30.93
N ALA A 26 15.40 -26.30 -31.92
CA ALA A 26 14.28 -25.35 -31.99
C ALA A 26 13.28 -25.56 -30.85
N LEU A 27 13.00 -26.80 -30.49
CA LEU A 27 12.11 -27.15 -29.36
C LEU A 27 12.71 -26.68 -28.03
N ILE A 28 13.99 -26.94 -27.79
CA ILE A 28 14.68 -26.53 -26.57
C ILE A 28 14.72 -25.00 -26.53
N GLY A 29 15.10 -24.33 -27.61
CA GLY A 29 15.12 -22.87 -27.72
C GLY A 29 13.72 -22.24 -27.47
N GLY A 30 12.67 -22.83 -28.03
CA GLY A 30 11.29 -22.42 -27.80
C GLY A 30 10.85 -22.57 -26.34
N LEU A 31 11.20 -23.68 -25.70
CA LEU A 31 10.91 -23.90 -24.27
C LEU A 31 11.64 -22.91 -23.37
N LEU A 32 12.90 -22.64 -23.65
CA LEU A 32 13.69 -21.65 -22.88
C LEU A 32 13.12 -20.24 -23.06
N ALA A 33 12.70 -19.90 -24.26
CA ALA A 33 12.06 -18.59 -24.53
C ALA A 33 10.73 -18.47 -23.77
N LEU A 34 9.89 -19.49 -23.76
CA LEU A 34 8.62 -19.51 -23.00
C LEU A 34 8.86 -19.39 -21.49
N LEU A 35 9.87 -20.10 -20.96
CA LEU A 35 10.27 -19.97 -19.55
C LEU A 35 10.73 -18.55 -19.23
N GLY A 36 11.53 -17.95 -20.10
CA GLY A 36 11.96 -16.54 -19.94
C GLY A 36 10.78 -15.57 -19.87
N VAL A 37 9.83 -15.70 -20.82
CA VAL A 37 8.61 -14.89 -20.83
C VAL A 37 7.77 -15.12 -19.56
N TYR A 38 7.59 -16.36 -19.13
CA TYR A 38 6.84 -16.67 -17.92
C TYR A 38 7.46 -16.05 -16.66
N ILE A 39 8.78 -16.12 -16.51
CA ILE A 39 9.50 -15.51 -15.38
C ILE A 39 9.35 -14.00 -15.41
N THR A 40 9.51 -13.36 -16.59
CA THR A 40 9.35 -11.93 -16.75
C THR A 40 7.94 -11.47 -16.38
N LEU A 41 6.91 -12.13 -16.90
CA LEU A 41 5.52 -11.79 -16.59
C LEU A 41 5.20 -11.95 -15.10
N LYS A 42 5.78 -12.97 -14.44
CA LYS A 42 5.60 -13.15 -13.01
C LYS A 42 6.26 -12.02 -12.20
N ARG A 43 7.48 -11.60 -12.59
CA ARG A 43 8.16 -10.45 -11.95
C ARG A 43 7.39 -9.17 -12.15
N ASP A 44 6.98 -8.85 -13.38
CA ASP A 44 6.20 -7.66 -13.70
C ASP A 44 4.89 -7.60 -12.89
N LYS A 45 4.24 -8.75 -12.69
CA LYS A 45 3.03 -8.82 -11.87
C LYS A 45 3.32 -8.47 -10.41
N ILE A 46 4.42 -8.97 -9.85
CA ILE A 46 4.83 -8.69 -8.46
C ILE A 46 5.22 -7.22 -8.33
N GLU A 47 6.02 -6.69 -9.26
CA GLU A 47 6.45 -5.29 -9.25
C GLU A 47 5.26 -4.33 -9.34
N ARG A 48 4.30 -4.59 -10.23
CA ARG A 48 3.07 -3.79 -10.34
C ARG A 48 2.19 -3.89 -9.08
N GLN A 49 2.20 -5.03 -8.40
CA GLN A 49 1.49 -5.14 -7.12
C GLN A 49 2.17 -4.30 -6.04
N LEU A 50 3.50 -4.38 -5.93
CA LEU A 50 4.28 -3.56 -4.98
C LEU A 50 4.12 -2.06 -5.25
N GLU A 51 4.19 -1.63 -6.51
CA GLU A 51 3.93 -0.24 -6.89
C GLU A 51 2.51 0.23 -6.53
N LYS A 52 1.51 -0.61 -6.79
CA LYS A 52 0.13 -0.29 -6.40
C LYS A 52 0.00 -0.17 -4.88
N GLU A 53 0.64 -1.06 -4.14
CA GLU A 53 0.62 -1.06 -2.69
C GLU A 53 1.35 0.15 -2.09
N GLU A 54 2.47 0.55 -2.68
CA GLU A 54 3.22 1.73 -2.26
C GLU A 54 2.47 3.02 -2.61
N ASN A 55 1.86 3.08 -3.79
CA ASN A 55 1.03 4.20 -4.21
C ASN A 55 -0.29 4.29 -3.42
N ALA A 56 -0.76 3.17 -2.86
CA ALA A 56 -1.94 3.12 -1.99
C ALA A 56 -1.63 3.44 -0.52
N ARG A 57 -0.40 3.77 -0.18
CA ARG A 57 -0.01 4.11 1.19
C ARG A 57 -0.58 5.48 1.56
N PRO A 58 -1.46 5.55 2.59
CA PRO A 58 -1.91 6.83 3.11
C PRO A 58 -0.71 7.61 3.63
N PHE A 59 -0.61 8.86 3.24
CA PHE A 59 0.44 9.74 3.72
C PHE A 59 -0.21 10.91 4.45
N PHE A 60 -0.01 10.98 5.77
CA PHE A 60 -0.51 12.09 6.57
C PHE A 60 0.64 13.03 6.87
N THR A 61 0.35 14.29 6.77
CA THR A 61 1.25 15.33 7.27
C THR A 61 0.58 15.94 8.49
N PRO A 62 1.17 15.83 9.68
CA PRO A 62 0.71 16.59 10.81
C PRO A 62 0.92 18.08 10.50
N LEU A 63 -0.14 18.85 10.71
CA LEU A 63 -0.08 20.31 10.54
C LEU A 63 0.34 20.94 11.85
N ASP A 64 1.29 21.86 11.77
CA ASP A 64 1.69 22.64 12.93
C ASP A 64 0.50 23.45 13.46
N LEU A 65 0.33 23.39 14.78
CA LEU A 65 -0.79 23.98 15.51
C LEU A 65 -0.94 25.49 15.37
N TRP A 66 0.11 26.16 14.92
CA TRP A 66 0.18 27.61 14.85
C TRP A 66 -0.28 28.19 13.52
N ASP A 67 -0.56 27.35 12.53
CA ASP A 67 -1.12 27.86 11.27
C ASP A 67 -2.62 28.07 11.41
N SER A 68 -2.97 29.18 12.10
CA SER A 68 -4.36 29.57 12.35
C SER A 68 -5.17 29.86 11.07
N SER A 69 -4.52 29.94 9.92
CA SER A 69 -5.17 30.08 8.61
C SER A 69 -5.94 28.83 8.19
N VAL A 70 -5.54 27.66 8.68
CA VAL A 70 -6.17 26.36 8.39
C VAL A 70 -7.39 26.10 9.30
N ALA A 71 -7.48 26.77 10.44
CA ALA A 71 -8.53 26.53 11.44
C ALA A 71 -9.93 27.03 11.04
N THR A 72 -10.07 27.76 9.94
CA THR A 72 -11.32 28.47 9.64
C THR A 72 -12.15 27.95 8.47
N SER A 73 -11.66 26.97 7.70
CA SER A 73 -12.44 26.46 6.57
C SER A 73 -12.68 24.95 6.68
N ASN A 74 -13.92 24.57 6.98
CA ASN A 74 -14.51 23.23 6.76
C ASN A 74 -13.67 22.03 7.21
N ASN A 75 -13.01 22.10 8.37
CA ASN A 75 -12.27 20.96 8.89
C ASN A 75 -13.27 19.87 9.32
N HIS A 76 -13.21 18.74 8.67
CA HIS A 76 -13.90 17.56 9.13
C HIS A 76 -13.28 17.13 10.46
N ILE A 77 -14.14 16.94 11.48
CA ILE A 77 -13.72 16.56 12.83
C ILE A 77 -14.15 15.11 13.07
N PHE A 78 -13.18 14.23 13.24
CA PHE A 78 -13.39 12.83 13.59
C PHE A 78 -13.20 12.66 15.09
N CYS A 79 -14.28 12.27 15.78
CA CYS A 79 -14.26 12.07 17.22
C CYS A 79 -14.19 10.57 17.54
N PHE A 80 -13.29 10.19 18.45
CA PHE A 80 -13.09 8.83 18.92
C PHE A 80 -13.32 8.74 20.43
N SER A 81 -14.05 7.72 20.89
CA SER A 81 -14.29 7.47 22.31
C SER A 81 -14.49 5.98 22.58
N LEU A 82 -14.36 5.57 23.85
CA LEU A 82 -14.68 4.19 24.31
C LEU A 82 -16.17 3.90 24.30
N THR A 83 -16.99 4.92 24.48
CA THR A 83 -18.45 4.81 24.60
C THR A 83 -19.13 5.73 23.60
N ASP A 84 -20.37 5.40 23.22
CA ASP A 84 -21.20 6.21 22.32
C ASP A 84 -21.59 7.58 22.91
N CYS A 85 -21.28 7.83 24.17
CA CYS A 85 -21.58 9.07 24.86
C CYS A 85 -20.29 9.80 25.24
N PHE A 86 -20.15 11.05 24.80
CA PHE A 86 -19.08 11.93 25.26
C PHE A 86 -19.32 12.36 26.71
N ASP A 87 -18.39 12.07 27.58
CA ASP A 87 -18.27 12.87 28.78
C ASP A 87 -17.43 14.12 28.42
N LYS A 88 -18.04 15.29 28.46
CA LYS A 88 -17.38 16.58 28.17
C LYS A 88 -16.22 16.88 29.14
N SER A 89 -16.12 16.15 30.23
CA SER A 89 -15.05 16.25 31.23
C SER A 89 -13.82 15.41 30.87
N SER A 90 -13.94 14.49 29.91
CA SER A 90 -12.82 13.63 29.51
C SER A 90 -11.71 14.44 28.84
N PRO A 91 -10.43 14.16 29.15
CA PRO A 91 -9.31 14.79 28.47
C PRO A 91 -9.31 14.43 26.99
N VAL A 92 -8.81 15.33 26.15
CA VAL A 92 -8.85 15.21 24.69
C VAL A 92 -7.45 15.33 24.12
N LEU A 93 -7.07 14.34 23.30
CA LEU A 93 -5.94 14.45 22.38
C LEU A 93 -6.43 14.92 21.01
N ASN A 94 -5.67 15.82 20.39
CA ASN A 94 -5.99 16.35 19.08
C ASN A 94 -4.89 16.01 18.07
N ALA A 95 -5.28 15.82 16.80
CA ALA A 95 -4.37 15.84 15.67
C ALA A 95 -4.97 16.65 14.54
N ASN A 96 -4.22 17.63 14.05
CA ASN A 96 -4.54 18.32 12.81
C ASN A 96 -3.75 17.65 11.69
N MET A 97 -4.41 17.21 10.66
CA MET A 97 -3.80 16.41 9.60
C MET A 97 -4.32 16.83 8.25
N VAL A 98 -3.50 16.59 7.24
CA VAL A 98 -3.92 16.62 5.85
C VAL A 98 -3.66 15.27 5.22
N ASN A 99 -4.65 14.75 4.50
CA ASN A 99 -4.44 13.59 3.64
C ASN A 99 -3.72 14.06 2.37
N SER A 100 -2.41 13.82 2.28
CA SER A 100 -1.63 14.25 1.12
C SER A 100 -1.92 13.35 -0.09
N GLU A 101 -2.92 13.73 -0.83
CA GLU A 101 -3.24 13.49 -2.26
C GLU A 101 -3.17 12.06 -2.85
N LYS A 102 -2.70 11.02 -2.14
CA LYS A 102 -2.51 9.73 -2.80
C LYS A 102 -3.71 8.81 -2.72
N VAL A 103 -4.29 8.60 -1.54
CA VAL A 103 -5.29 7.54 -1.32
C VAL A 103 -6.36 7.96 -0.33
N GLU A 104 -7.59 7.56 -0.58
CA GLU A 104 -8.69 7.67 0.37
C GLU A 104 -8.62 6.52 1.37
N PHE A 105 -8.98 6.79 2.63
CA PHE A 105 -8.93 5.81 3.70
C PHE A 105 -9.97 6.08 4.79
N ILE A 106 -10.20 5.09 5.63
CA ILE A 106 -11.04 5.20 6.83
C ILE A 106 -10.15 4.95 8.04
N ILE A 107 -10.34 5.72 9.11
CA ILE A 107 -9.74 5.40 10.40
C ILE A 107 -10.75 4.52 11.14
N ASP A 108 -10.39 3.24 11.33
CA ASP A 108 -11.28 2.24 11.91
C ASP A 108 -11.39 2.40 13.42
N LYS A 109 -10.25 2.61 14.08
CA LYS A 109 -10.16 2.76 15.53
C LYS A 109 -8.80 3.31 15.96
N ILE A 110 -8.75 3.77 17.20
CA ILE A 110 -7.51 4.10 17.90
C ILE A 110 -7.45 3.21 19.14
N THR A 111 -6.32 2.52 19.36
CA THR A 111 -6.13 1.61 20.50
C THR A 111 -5.14 2.22 21.47
N ILE A 112 -5.51 2.29 22.76
CA ILE A 112 -4.63 2.70 23.87
C ILE A 112 -4.77 1.63 24.95
N CYS A 113 -3.66 1.09 25.42
CA CYS A 113 -3.66 0.09 26.51
C CYS A 113 -4.52 -1.14 26.22
N GLY A 114 -4.67 -1.53 24.94
CA GLY A 114 -5.53 -2.64 24.52
C GLY A 114 -7.03 -2.32 24.48
N LYS A 115 -7.43 -1.08 24.79
CA LYS A 115 -8.81 -0.62 24.64
C LYS A 115 -9.00 0.09 23.30
N ASP A 116 -10.07 -0.23 22.59
CA ASP A 116 -10.39 0.31 21.29
C ASP A 116 -11.35 1.52 21.39
N TYR A 117 -10.89 2.64 20.91
CA TYR A 117 -11.65 3.88 20.78
C TYR A 117 -12.21 3.96 19.36
N LEU A 118 -13.52 3.89 19.24
CA LEU A 118 -14.19 3.83 17.95
C LEU A 118 -14.56 5.23 17.45
N PRO A 119 -14.58 5.43 16.12
CA PRO A 119 -15.07 6.68 15.55
C PRO A 119 -16.57 6.82 15.76
N PHE A 120 -17.03 8.01 16.12
CA PHE A 120 -18.45 8.29 16.29
C PHE A 120 -19.24 8.13 14.99
N ARG A 121 -18.57 8.47 13.87
CA ARG A 121 -19.05 8.21 12.51
C ARG A 121 -17.85 7.78 11.67
N PRO A 122 -17.84 6.54 11.20
CA PRO A 122 -16.82 6.12 10.23
C PRO A 122 -17.12 6.80 8.90
N GLU A 123 -16.22 7.67 8.47
CA GLU A 123 -16.31 8.38 7.20
C GLU A 123 -15.01 8.23 6.44
N MET A 124 -15.12 8.22 5.11
CA MET A 124 -13.95 8.15 4.24
C MET A 124 -13.25 9.51 4.19
N ILE A 125 -11.95 9.48 4.43
CA ILE A 125 -11.09 10.67 4.37
C ILE A 125 -10.59 10.80 2.94
N SER A 126 -11.16 11.76 2.22
CA SER A 126 -10.84 12.02 0.82
C SER A 126 -9.46 12.64 0.63
N LYS A 127 -8.95 12.56 -0.59
CA LYS A 127 -7.67 13.16 -0.98
C LYS A 127 -7.67 14.67 -0.75
N GLY A 128 -6.56 15.19 -0.25
CA GLY A 128 -6.41 16.63 0.00
C GLY A 128 -7.26 17.17 1.15
N LEU A 129 -8.02 16.30 1.85
CA LEU A 129 -8.87 16.73 2.93
C LEU A 129 -8.03 17.12 4.16
N HIS A 130 -8.27 18.32 4.66
CA HIS A 130 -7.82 18.74 5.98
C HIS A 130 -8.81 18.23 7.03
N PHE A 131 -8.32 17.51 8.02
CA PHE A 131 -9.17 16.94 9.06
C PHE A 131 -8.52 17.02 10.44
N MET A 132 -9.37 16.99 11.45
CA MET A 132 -8.95 16.96 12.84
C MET A 132 -9.44 15.67 13.50
N ILE A 133 -8.56 15.00 14.22
CA ILE A 133 -8.92 13.90 15.10
C ILE A 133 -9.05 14.47 16.50
N LYS A 134 -10.15 14.12 17.19
CA LYS A 134 -10.36 14.35 18.61
C LYS A 134 -10.55 13.01 19.30
N LEU A 135 -9.57 12.63 20.09
CA LEU A 135 -9.61 11.39 20.87
C LEU A 135 -9.93 11.70 22.32
N TYR A 136 -11.08 11.27 22.80
CA TYR A 136 -11.50 11.34 24.19
C TYR A 136 -10.99 10.09 24.90
N TYR A 137 -10.00 10.25 25.77
CA TYR A 137 -9.31 9.12 26.39
C TYR A 137 -9.55 9.05 27.89
N GLU A 138 -9.49 7.84 28.42
CA GLU A 138 -9.53 7.55 29.87
C GLU A 138 -8.14 7.12 30.37
N ASP A 139 -7.41 6.38 29.54
CA ASP A 139 -6.07 5.88 29.88
C ASP A 139 -5.02 6.88 29.40
N ASP A 140 -3.99 7.10 30.23
CA ASP A 140 -2.92 8.06 29.97
C ASP A 140 -2.13 7.69 28.68
N PRO A 141 -2.29 8.46 27.57
CA PRO A 141 -1.64 8.15 26.30
C PRO A 141 -0.14 8.43 26.29
N TYR A 142 0.38 9.11 27.33
CA TYR A 142 1.82 9.41 27.45
C TYR A 142 2.59 8.27 28.08
N LYS A 143 1.91 7.40 28.83
CA LYS A 143 2.48 6.24 29.48
C LYS A 143 2.26 4.96 28.70
N ASN A 144 1.40 5.01 27.69
CA ASN A 144 0.97 3.86 26.91
C ASN A 144 1.21 4.09 25.42
N ASP A 145 1.44 3.00 24.71
CA ASP A 145 1.50 3.03 23.26
C ASP A 145 0.11 3.31 22.68
N VAL A 146 0.05 4.23 21.73
CA VAL A 146 -1.15 4.59 20.99
C VAL A 146 -1.03 4.05 19.57
N PHE A 147 -2.04 3.32 19.10
CA PHE A 147 -2.07 2.75 17.77
C PHE A 147 -3.30 3.24 17.01
N MET A 148 -3.10 3.70 15.79
CA MET A 148 -4.17 4.09 14.88
C MET A 148 -4.30 3.04 13.78
N HIS A 149 -5.50 2.50 13.63
CA HIS A 149 -5.85 1.48 12.64
C HIS A 149 -6.58 2.13 11.47
N ILE A 150 -6.13 1.84 10.28
CA ILE A 150 -6.63 2.45 9.04
C ILE A 150 -6.87 1.39 8.00
N THR A 151 -8.00 1.50 7.30
CA THR A 151 -8.28 0.70 6.10
C THR A 151 -8.29 1.61 4.87
N ASP A 152 -7.46 1.30 3.88
CA ASP A 152 -7.43 2.02 2.61
C ASP A 152 -8.49 1.51 1.62
N ILE A 153 -8.66 2.21 0.50
CA ILE A 153 -9.65 1.84 -0.55
C ILE A 153 -9.40 0.46 -1.17
N ASN A 154 -8.20 -0.11 -1.00
CA ASN A 154 -7.87 -1.45 -1.47
C ASN A 154 -8.14 -2.52 -0.41
N HIS A 155 -8.80 -2.14 0.68
CA HIS A 155 -9.06 -2.99 1.85
C HIS A 155 -7.79 -3.48 2.58
N CYS A 156 -6.66 -2.82 2.38
CA CYS A 156 -5.45 -3.10 3.14
C CYS A 156 -5.56 -2.44 4.52
N HIS A 157 -5.43 -3.24 5.55
CA HIS A 157 -5.41 -2.77 6.93
C HIS A 157 -3.99 -2.39 7.34
N ARG A 158 -3.82 -1.21 7.93
CA ARG A 158 -2.52 -0.67 8.35
C ARG A 158 -2.59 -0.17 9.78
N ILE A 159 -1.53 -0.40 10.51
CA ILE A 159 -1.41 0.03 11.90
C ILE A 159 -0.26 1.02 12.02
N TYR A 160 -0.56 2.18 12.57
CA TYR A 160 0.41 3.23 12.85
C TYR A 160 0.60 3.40 14.34
N LYS A 161 1.85 3.37 14.78
CA LYS A 161 2.20 3.81 16.13
C LYS A 161 2.21 5.33 16.15
N VAL A 162 1.51 5.89 17.13
CA VAL A 162 1.33 7.35 17.29
C VAL A 162 2.13 7.83 18.49
N THR A 163 2.91 8.88 18.31
CA THR A 163 3.58 9.56 19.41
C THR A 163 2.74 10.76 19.85
N CYS A 164 2.57 10.92 21.16
CA CYS A 164 1.82 12.03 21.75
C CYS A 164 2.77 13.03 22.43
N ASP A 165 2.56 14.32 22.18
CA ASP A 165 3.26 15.42 22.85
C ASP A 165 2.25 16.47 23.28
N GLY A 166 2.23 16.77 24.58
CA GLY A 166 1.19 17.61 25.15
C GLY A 166 -0.21 17.08 24.82
N TYR A 167 -1.10 17.90 24.32
CA TYR A 167 -2.46 17.50 23.92
C TYR A 167 -2.56 17.08 22.45
N PHE A 168 -1.43 16.67 21.82
CA PHE A 168 -1.38 16.44 20.38
C PHE A 168 -0.74 15.11 20.03
N MET A 169 -1.27 14.52 18.97
CA MET A 169 -0.66 13.39 18.27
C MET A 169 0.27 13.97 17.19
N THR A 170 1.57 13.70 17.29
CA THR A 170 2.58 14.42 16.50
C THR A 170 3.29 13.58 15.45
N ASN A 171 3.48 12.30 15.69
CA ASN A 171 4.23 11.44 14.77
C ASN A 171 3.49 10.12 14.56
N PHE A 172 3.45 9.65 13.30
CA PHE A 172 2.73 8.45 12.87
C PHE A 172 3.68 7.52 12.12
N VAL A 173 4.05 6.42 12.72
CA VAL A 173 4.97 5.43 12.14
C VAL A 173 4.23 4.15 11.84
N GLU A 174 4.16 3.75 10.58
CA GLU A 174 3.57 2.47 10.19
C GLU A 174 4.40 1.30 10.75
N ILE A 175 3.75 0.41 11.51
CA ILE A 175 4.39 -0.73 12.15
C ILE A 175 3.93 -2.07 11.60
N GLN A 176 2.74 -2.14 11.04
CA GLN A 176 2.15 -3.36 10.51
C GLN A 176 1.25 -3.08 9.32
N LYS A 177 1.28 -4.00 8.35
CA LYS A 177 0.38 -4.06 7.23
C LYS A 177 -0.20 -5.46 7.15
N GLU A 178 -1.52 -5.55 7.13
CA GLU A 178 -2.27 -6.80 6.89
C GLU A 178 -2.98 -6.68 5.53
N VAL A 179 -2.85 -7.69 4.70
CA VAL A 179 -3.43 -7.76 3.35
C VAL A 179 -4.59 -8.73 3.34
#